data_57bf4c3b9404509d699f30f0a1f8b3db
#
_entry.id   57bf4c3b9404509d699f30f0a1f8b3db
#
_cell.length_a   1.000
_cell.length_b   1.000
_cell.length_c   1.000
_cell.angle_alpha   90.00
_cell.angle_beta   90.00
_cell.angle_gamma   90.00
#
_symmetry.space_group_name_H-M   'P 1'
#
loop_
_entity.id
_entity.type
_entity.pdbx_description
1 polymer ?
#
loop_
_entity_poly.entity_id
_entity_poly.type
_entity_poly.pdbx_seq_one_letter_code
_entity_poly.pdbx_strand_id
1 'polypeptide(L)'
;ILMPIIARFMELHPHIQVELVGGSRIFKLEYGEAHVSVRPGAQPKDPDYVVQLLQKNHSTLYASQAYVDEYGGLASLKHVDGHKFIGSIHPLNNIPMMRWLNEHVDKSQIQFRGSDFGSMMDAGINGLGIVGVGCNIAGTKTGLLPLLAPPKEWDNDLWLVTHRDIHHSPKVQAFTKLLKSMMVIDT
;
A
#
# COMPACT_ATOMS: atom_id res chain seq x y z
N ILE A 1 -7.14 -5.80 0.63
CA ILE A 1 -6.62 -6.58 1.77
C ILE A 1 -7.52 -6.38 3.00
N LEU A 2 -7.82 -5.15 3.44
CA LEU A 2 -8.55 -4.91 4.69
C LEU A 2 -10.05 -5.21 4.62
N MET A 3 -10.70 -5.09 3.46
CA MET A 3 -12.17 -5.22 3.36
C MET A 3 -12.72 -6.57 3.85
N PRO A 4 -12.14 -7.74 3.50
CA PRO A 4 -12.61 -9.02 4.05
C PRO A 4 -12.48 -9.11 5.58
N ILE A 5 -11.42 -8.50 6.14
CA ILE A 5 -11.18 -8.47 7.59
C ILE A 5 -12.20 -7.58 8.29
N ILE A 6 -12.47 -6.40 7.71
CA ILE A 6 -13.48 -5.45 8.22
C ILE A 6 -14.87 -6.09 8.18
N ALA A 7 -15.23 -6.74 7.06
CA ALA A 7 -16.51 -7.43 6.94
C ALA A 7 -16.66 -8.49 8.04
N ARG A 8 -15.64 -9.34 8.22
CA ARG A 8 -15.64 -10.35 9.28
C ARG A 8 -15.70 -9.76 10.69
N PHE A 9 -15.01 -8.64 10.91
CA PHE A 9 -15.05 -7.94 12.20
C PHE A 9 -16.44 -7.41 12.50
N MET A 10 -17.12 -6.79 11.54
CA MET A 10 -18.48 -6.27 11.71
C MET A 10 -19.51 -7.38 11.92
N GLU A 11 -19.34 -8.56 11.31
CA GLU A 11 -20.17 -9.74 11.59
C GLU A 11 -20.03 -10.18 13.06
N LEU A 12 -18.81 -10.20 13.58
CA LEU A 12 -18.52 -10.62 14.97
C LEU A 12 -18.90 -9.55 16.00
N HIS A 13 -18.95 -8.28 15.59
CA HIS A 13 -19.19 -7.13 16.45
C HIS A 13 -20.19 -6.15 15.83
N PRO A 14 -21.49 -6.55 15.66
CA PRO A 14 -22.49 -5.80 14.91
C PRO A 14 -22.83 -4.42 15.51
N HIS A 15 -22.45 -4.17 16.74
CA HIS A 15 -22.64 -2.90 17.44
C HIS A 15 -21.46 -1.92 17.26
N ILE A 16 -20.38 -2.34 16.55
CA ILE A 16 -19.23 -1.48 16.28
C ILE A 16 -19.31 -0.98 14.82
N GLN A 17 -19.28 0.33 14.67
CA GLN A 17 -19.09 0.96 13.35
C GLN A 17 -17.60 1.06 13.04
N VAL A 18 -17.24 0.79 11.80
CA VAL A 18 -15.87 0.89 11.30
C VAL A 18 -15.81 1.93 10.20
N GLU A 19 -14.96 2.94 10.39
CA GLU A 19 -14.61 3.91 9.37
C GLU A 19 -13.24 3.54 8.79
N LEU A 20 -13.17 3.33 7.48
CA LEU A 20 -11.91 3.10 6.77
C LEU A 20 -11.49 4.39 6.06
N VAL A 21 -10.39 4.97 6.52
CA VAL A 21 -9.79 6.14 5.87
C VAL A 21 -8.53 5.70 5.16
N GLY A 22 -8.51 5.82 3.83
CA GLY A 22 -7.33 5.60 3.01
C GLY A 22 -6.65 6.92 2.68
N GLY A 23 -5.34 6.86 2.49
CA GLY A 23 -4.58 8.04 2.07
C GLY A 23 -3.07 7.81 2.13
N SER A 24 -2.35 8.70 1.49
CA SER A 24 -0.88 8.70 1.49
C SER A 24 -0.29 9.55 2.63
N ARG A 25 -1.11 10.33 3.36
CA ARG A 25 -0.64 11.03 4.56
C ARG A 25 -0.58 10.10 5.77
N ILE A 26 0.33 10.36 6.68
CA ILE A 26 0.40 9.66 7.96
C ILE A 26 -0.63 10.28 8.91
N PHE A 27 -1.60 9.48 9.34
CA PHE A 27 -2.58 9.85 10.35
C PHE A 27 -1.94 9.87 11.74
N LYS A 28 -2.25 10.89 12.52
CA LYS A 28 -1.72 11.08 13.87
C LYS A 28 -2.65 10.41 14.89
N LEU A 29 -2.21 9.27 15.43
CA LEU A 29 -3.00 8.46 16.34
C LEU A 29 -3.15 9.13 17.71
N GLU A 30 -2.19 9.94 18.11
CA GLU A 30 -2.19 10.74 19.34
C GLU A 30 -3.33 11.77 19.37
N TYR A 31 -3.84 12.17 18.19
CA TYR A 31 -4.98 13.11 18.11
C TYR A 31 -6.31 12.40 17.80
N GLY A 32 -6.32 11.06 17.86
CA GLY A 32 -7.53 10.28 17.61
C GLY A 32 -7.97 10.25 16.14
N GLU A 33 -7.11 10.63 15.20
CA GLU A 33 -7.43 10.57 13.76
C GLU A 33 -7.71 9.13 13.28
N ALA A 34 -7.15 8.13 13.95
CA ALA A 34 -7.49 6.72 13.78
C ALA A 34 -7.18 5.93 15.05
N HIS A 35 -7.90 4.84 15.29
CA HIS A 35 -7.62 3.92 16.40
C HIS A 35 -6.51 2.90 16.02
N VAL A 36 -6.52 2.46 14.79
CA VAL A 36 -5.59 1.47 14.23
C VAL A 36 -5.11 1.97 12.88
N SER A 37 -3.82 1.87 12.63
CA SER A 37 -3.23 2.23 11.34
C SER A 37 -2.41 1.06 10.81
N VAL A 38 -2.52 0.80 9.50
CA VAL A 38 -1.66 -0.14 8.78
C VAL A 38 -0.77 0.68 7.84
N ARG A 39 0.54 0.60 8.05
CA ARG A 39 1.52 1.49 7.41
C ARG A 39 2.59 0.68 6.68
N PRO A 40 2.77 0.86 5.36
CA PRO A 40 3.93 0.32 4.64
C PRO A 40 5.18 1.18 4.87
N GLY A 41 6.35 0.58 4.76
CA GLY A 41 7.64 1.27 4.77
C GLY A 41 8.43 1.05 6.05
N ALA A 42 9.22 2.07 6.45
CA ALA A 42 10.07 1.99 7.64
C ALA A 42 9.25 1.89 8.92
N GLN A 43 9.80 1.17 9.91
CA GLN A 43 9.17 1.04 11.22
C GLN A 43 8.94 2.41 11.87
N PRO A 44 7.70 2.72 12.29
CA PRO A 44 7.42 3.92 13.07
C PRO A 44 8.23 3.93 14.39
N LYS A 45 8.82 5.09 14.71
CA LYS A 45 9.74 5.23 15.87
C LYS A 45 9.15 6.06 17.01
N ASP A 46 7.90 6.51 16.89
CA ASP A 46 7.25 7.31 17.91
C ASP A 46 7.11 6.46 19.21
N PRO A 47 7.59 6.96 20.37
CA PRO A 47 7.57 6.21 21.63
C PRO A 47 6.16 5.96 22.19
N ASP A 48 5.16 6.73 21.74
CA ASP A 48 3.78 6.57 22.15
C ASP A 48 3.00 5.57 21.28
N TYR A 49 3.66 4.99 20.27
CA TYR A 49 3.05 3.98 19.43
C TYR A 49 3.42 2.56 19.83
N VAL A 50 2.43 1.68 19.86
CA VAL A 50 2.64 0.24 19.86
C VAL A 50 2.70 -0.22 18.42
N VAL A 51 3.89 -0.64 18.00
CA VAL A 51 4.21 -1.00 16.62
C VAL A 51 4.45 -2.50 16.52
N GLN A 52 3.79 -3.17 15.61
CA GLN A 52 3.92 -4.61 15.39
C GLN A 52 4.09 -4.89 13.90
N LEU A 53 5.01 -5.78 13.56
CA LEU A 53 5.13 -6.27 12.18
C LEU A 53 3.90 -7.11 11.84
N LEU A 54 3.21 -6.75 10.75
CA LEU A 54 2.11 -7.53 10.19
C LEU A 54 2.61 -8.50 9.13
N GLN A 55 3.37 -8.00 8.18
CA GLN A 55 3.75 -8.77 7.01
C GLN A 55 4.97 -8.12 6.33
N LYS A 56 5.81 -8.93 5.69
CA LYS A 56 6.76 -8.42 4.70
C LYS A 56 6.02 -8.10 3.42
N ASN A 57 6.38 -7.02 2.78
CA ASN A 57 5.75 -6.54 1.57
C ASN A 57 6.79 -6.40 0.46
N HIS A 58 6.64 -7.22 -0.57
CA HIS A 58 7.39 -7.10 -1.81
C HIS A 58 6.66 -6.15 -2.74
N SER A 59 7.38 -5.34 -3.47
CA SER A 59 6.79 -4.35 -4.39
C SER A 59 7.41 -4.46 -5.76
N THR A 60 6.63 -4.26 -6.81
CA THR A 60 7.14 -4.15 -8.18
C THR A 60 6.28 -3.22 -9.02
N LEU A 61 6.61 -3.10 -10.29
CA LEU A 61 5.89 -2.31 -11.27
C LEU A 61 4.90 -3.18 -12.03
N TYR A 62 3.72 -2.62 -12.27
CA TYR A 62 2.62 -3.27 -12.96
C TYR A 62 2.07 -2.39 -14.07
N ALA A 63 1.49 -3.00 -15.09
CA ALA A 63 0.67 -2.32 -16.09
C ALA A 63 -0.49 -3.22 -16.53
N SER A 64 -1.48 -2.65 -17.22
CA SER A 64 -2.52 -3.44 -17.88
C SER A 64 -1.99 -4.09 -19.15
N GLN A 65 -2.66 -5.15 -19.64
CA GLN A 65 -2.32 -5.78 -20.91
C GLN A 65 -2.39 -4.76 -22.06
N ALA A 66 -3.45 -3.92 -22.08
CA ALA A 66 -3.61 -2.89 -23.11
C ALA A 66 -2.43 -1.90 -23.14
N TYR A 67 -1.90 -1.51 -21.97
CA TYR A 67 -0.71 -0.68 -21.91
C TYR A 67 0.52 -1.38 -22.51
N VAL A 68 0.72 -2.65 -22.15
CA VAL A 68 1.84 -3.46 -22.65
C VAL A 68 1.76 -3.66 -24.17
N ASP A 69 0.56 -3.86 -24.71
CA ASP A 69 0.34 -4.02 -26.15
C ASP A 69 0.67 -2.74 -26.92
N GLU A 70 0.43 -1.56 -26.33
CA GLU A 70 0.68 -0.25 -26.97
C GLU A 70 2.12 0.25 -26.80
N TYR A 71 2.69 0.13 -25.59
CA TYR A 71 3.98 0.74 -25.23
C TYR A 71 5.10 -0.28 -25.00
N GLY A 72 4.79 -1.57 -25.04
CA GLY A 72 5.72 -2.64 -24.66
C GLY A 72 5.83 -2.83 -23.14
N GLY A 73 6.49 -3.92 -22.76
CA GLY A 73 6.85 -4.18 -21.38
C GLY A 73 8.11 -3.42 -20.96
N LEU A 74 8.30 -3.21 -19.67
CA LEU A 74 9.49 -2.59 -19.13
C LEU A 74 10.63 -3.62 -19.10
N ALA A 75 11.68 -3.42 -19.89
CA ALA A 75 12.80 -4.37 -19.99
C ALA A 75 13.65 -4.42 -18.70
N SER A 76 13.82 -3.28 -18.03
CA SER A 76 14.50 -3.16 -16.73
C SER A 76 14.24 -1.78 -16.12
N LEU A 77 14.61 -1.59 -14.87
CA LEU A 77 14.53 -0.29 -14.17
C LEU A 77 15.41 0.81 -14.77
N LYS A 78 16.29 0.46 -15.71
CA LYS A 78 17.15 1.43 -16.43
C LYS A 78 16.53 1.93 -17.75
N HIS A 79 15.47 1.30 -18.22
CA HIS A 79 14.83 1.61 -19.51
C HIS A 79 13.43 2.19 -19.28
N VAL A 80 13.39 3.33 -18.61
CA VAL A 80 12.13 4.04 -18.30
C VAL A 80 11.69 5.02 -19.40
N ASP A 81 12.59 5.34 -20.33
CA ASP A 81 12.31 6.29 -21.40
C ASP A 81 11.18 5.80 -22.31
N GLY A 82 10.31 6.71 -22.71
CA GLY A 82 9.14 6.40 -23.54
C GLY A 82 7.96 5.81 -22.79
N HIS A 83 8.11 5.42 -21.54
CA HIS A 83 7.01 4.92 -20.72
C HIS A 83 6.29 6.02 -19.96
N LYS A 84 5.01 5.79 -19.67
CA LYS A 84 4.14 6.62 -18.85
C LYS A 84 4.02 5.98 -17.46
N PHE A 85 4.07 6.79 -16.42
CA PHE A 85 4.00 6.30 -15.04
C PHE A 85 2.86 6.96 -14.28
N ILE A 86 2.44 6.26 -13.24
CA ILE A 86 1.44 6.71 -12.27
C ILE A 86 2.16 6.99 -10.96
N GLY A 87 2.04 8.21 -10.48
CA GLY A 87 2.67 8.66 -9.24
C GLY A 87 1.67 8.92 -8.12
N SER A 88 2.20 9.30 -6.96
CA SER A 88 1.41 9.79 -5.84
C SER A 88 1.42 11.32 -5.80
N ILE A 89 0.32 11.91 -5.29
CA ILE A 89 0.24 13.35 -4.98
C ILE A 89 1.26 13.70 -3.88
N HIS A 90 1.43 12.81 -2.90
CA HIS A 90 2.41 12.95 -1.83
C HIS A 90 3.66 12.11 -2.09
N PRO A 91 4.87 12.64 -1.85
CA PRO A 91 6.12 11.92 -2.09
C PRO A 91 6.32 10.83 -1.02
N LEU A 92 5.80 9.64 -1.19
CA LEU A 92 5.90 8.52 -0.26
C LEU A 92 7.36 7.98 -0.14
N ASN A 93 8.32 8.84 0.20
CA ASN A 93 9.76 8.51 0.20
C ASN A 93 10.17 7.48 1.28
N ASN A 94 9.29 7.22 2.24
CA ASN A 94 9.46 6.12 3.20
C ASN A 94 9.19 4.73 2.58
N ILE A 95 8.67 4.68 1.35
CA ILE A 95 8.45 3.45 0.59
C ILE A 95 9.53 3.39 -0.49
N PRO A 96 10.45 2.39 -0.47
CA PRO A 96 11.62 2.35 -1.36
C PRO A 96 11.27 2.47 -2.85
N MET A 97 10.26 1.75 -3.31
CA MET A 97 9.77 1.80 -4.69
C MET A 97 9.28 3.21 -5.08
N MET A 98 8.53 3.89 -4.21
CA MET A 98 8.02 5.24 -4.49
C MET A 98 9.16 6.27 -4.50
N ARG A 99 10.16 6.10 -3.64
CA ARG A 99 11.39 6.90 -3.66
C ARG A 99 12.12 6.71 -4.98
N TRP A 100 12.32 5.46 -5.43
CA TRP A 100 12.93 5.17 -6.72
C TRP A 100 12.18 5.86 -7.87
N LEU A 101 10.85 5.78 -7.89
CA LEU A 101 10.02 6.43 -8.91
C LEU A 101 10.25 7.96 -8.92
N ASN A 102 10.30 8.59 -7.75
CA ASN A 102 10.52 10.04 -7.63
C ASN A 102 11.93 10.48 -8.07
N GLU A 103 12.93 9.59 -7.94
CA GLU A 103 14.34 9.87 -8.24
C GLU A 103 14.72 9.55 -9.70
N HIS A 104 14.06 8.57 -10.34
CA HIS A 104 14.50 8.03 -11.63
C HIS A 104 13.52 8.23 -12.78
N VAL A 105 12.29 8.63 -12.50
CA VAL A 105 11.27 8.89 -13.52
C VAL A 105 11.07 10.39 -13.67
N ASP A 106 11.24 10.91 -14.89
CA ASP A 106 11.02 12.34 -15.15
C ASP A 106 9.56 12.72 -14.88
N LYS A 107 9.37 13.94 -14.37
CA LYS A 107 8.04 14.45 -14.03
C LYS A 107 7.09 14.50 -15.23
N SER A 108 7.62 14.68 -16.45
CA SER A 108 6.84 14.67 -17.70
C SER A 108 6.27 13.30 -18.05
N GLN A 109 6.89 12.23 -17.54
CA GLN A 109 6.42 10.85 -17.73
C GLN A 109 5.31 10.47 -16.74
N ILE A 110 5.07 11.28 -15.68
CA ILE A 110 3.99 11.02 -14.71
C ILE A 110 2.68 11.57 -15.28
N GLN A 111 1.89 10.69 -15.88
CA GLN A 111 0.62 11.05 -16.53
C GLN A 111 -0.55 11.23 -15.57
N PHE A 112 -0.50 10.54 -14.41
CA PHE A 112 -1.54 10.58 -13.39
C PHE A 112 -0.92 10.55 -12.00
N ARG A 113 -1.57 11.24 -11.05
CA ARG A 113 -1.20 11.21 -9.62
C ARG A 113 -2.43 10.92 -8.79
N GLY A 114 -2.36 9.86 -7.99
CA GLY A 114 -3.41 9.48 -7.05
C GLY A 114 -3.09 9.89 -5.60
N SER A 115 -4.12 10.03 -4.78
CA SER A 115 -3.99 10.30 -3.34
C SER A 115 -3.77 9.02 -2.52
N ASP A 116 -4.07 7.87 -3.09
CA ASP A 116 -3.99 6.55 -2.45
C ASP A 116 -3.65 5.46 -3.47
N PHE A 117 -3.22 4.30 -2.98
CA PHE A 117 -2.85 3.17 -3.84
C PHE A 117 -4.01 2.59 -4.63
N GLY A 118 -5.26 2.71 -4.13
CA GLY A 118 -6.44 2.24 -4.83
C GLY A 118 -6.67 2.99 -6.13
N SER A 119 -6.69 4.32 -6.08
CA SER A 119 -6.83 5.19 -7.25
C SER A 119 -5.68 5.05 -8.25
N MET A 120 -4.44 4.86 -7.73
CA MET A 120 -3.28 4.61 -8.60
C MET A 120 -3.39 3.26 -9.33
N MET A 121 -3.84 2.21 -8.63
CA MET A 121 -4.05 0.90 -9.25
C MET A 121 -5.17 0.94 -10.28
N ASP A 122 -6.28 1.61 -9.99
CA ASP A 122 -7.40 1.75 -10.93
C ASP A 122 -6.94 2.49 -12.21
N ALA A 123 -6.09 3.51 -12.08
CA ALA A 123 -5.47 4.17 -13.22
C ALA A 123 -4.59 3.20 -14.04
N GLY A 124 -3.80 2.36 -13.37
CA GLY A 124 -2.99 1.32 -14.03
C GLY A 124 -3.82 0.29 -14.77
N ILE A 125 -4.90 -0.21 -14.16
CA ILE A 125 -5.85 -1.14 -14.78
C ILE A 125 -6.46 -0.55 -16.05
N ASN A 126 -6.76 0.75 -16.04
CA ASN A 126 -7.32 1.47 -17.18
C ASN A 126 -6.26 1.94 -18.20
N GLY A 127 -5.01 1.48 -18.10
CA GLY A 127 -3.99 1.70 -19.11
C GLY A 127 -3.33 3.09 -19.10
N LEU A 128 -3.51 3.89 -18.01
CA LEU A 128 -2.94 5.24 -17.96
C LEU A 128 -1.41 5.24 -17.81
N GLY A 129 -0.82 4.13 -17.41
CA GLY A 129 0.63 4.01 -17.24
C GLY A 129 1.06 2.87 -16.33
N ILE A 130 2.34 2.81 -16.08
CA ILE A 130 2.98 1.88 -15.16
C ILE A 130 2.75 2.35 -13.73
N VAL A 131 2.27 1.46 -12.86
CA VAL A 131 2.01 1.73 -11.45
C VAL A 131 2.90 0.87 -10.56
N GLY A 132 3.47 1.46 -9.52
CA GLY A 132 4.19 0.75 -8.49
C GLY A 132 3.26 0.41 -7.32
N VAL A 133 3.16 -0.88 -6.95
CA VAL A 133 2.33 -1.34 -5.82
C VAL A 133 2.94 -2.58 -5.16
N GLY A 134 2.50 -2.85 -3.93
CA GLY A 134 2.85 -4.09 -3.23
C GLY A 134 2.21 -5.32 -3.90
N CYS A 135 2.97 -6.39 -4.02
CA CYS A 135 2.52 -7.63 -4.68
C CYS A 135 1.28 -8.22 -4.01
N ASN A 136 1.18 -8.13 -2.69
CA ASN A 136 0.04 -8.59 -1.91
C ASN A 136 -1.24 -7.80 -2.21
N ILE A 137 -1.13 -6.52 -2.61
CA ILE A 137 -2.27 -5.69 -3.01
C ILE A 137 -2.63 -5.94 -4.47
N ALA A 138 -1.63 -5.96 -5.34
CA ALA A 138 -1.82 -6.21 -6.77
C ALA A 138 -2.50 -7.56 -7.04
N GLY A 139 -2.13 -8.61 -6.30
CA GLY A 139 -2.73 -9.94 -6.41
C GLY A 139 -4.24 -10.00 -6.05
N THR A 140 -4.79 -8.99 -5.40
CA THR A 140 -6.23 -8.91 -5.08
C THR A 140 -7.06 -8.29 -6.19
N LYS A 141 -6.43 -7.70 -7.21
CA LYS A 141 -7.10 -7.06 -8.35
C LYS A 141 -6.70 -7.73 -9.65
N THR A 142 -7.68 -8.05 -10.48
CA THR A 142 -7.46 -8.52 -11.85
C THR A 142 -7.15 -7.35 -12.78
N GLY A 143 -6.38 -7.59 -13.85
CA GLY A 143 -6.12 -6.60 -14.89
C GLY A 143 -4.75 -5.91 -14.80
N LEU A 144 -3.94 -6.23 -13.78
CA LEU A 144 -2.55 -5.78 -13.68
C LEU A 144 -1.58 -6.95 -13.87
N LEU A 145 -0.61 -6.77 -14.73
CA LEU A 145 0.48 -7.71 -15.00
C LEU A 145 1.77 -7.19 -14.39
N PRO A 146 2.54 -8.00 -13.67
CA PRO A 146 3.86 -7.60 -13.19
C PRO A 146 4.81 -7.44 -14.38
N LEU A 147 5.51 -6.32 -14.45
CA LEU A 147 6.46 -6.04 -15.51
C LEU A 147 7.86 -6.56 -15.20
N LEU A 148 8.20 -6.66 -13.93
CA LEU A 148 9.51 -7.11 -13.43
C LEU A 148 9.33 -8.02 -12.22
N ALA A 149 10.32 -8.89 -11.97
CA ALA A 149 10.43 -9.53 -10.68
C ALA A 149 10.64 -8.47 -9.58
N PRO A 150 10.03 -8.65 -8.38
CA PRO A 150 10.19 -7.69 -7.29
C PRO A 150 11.66 -7.49 -6.92
N PRO A 151 12.21 -6.25 -7.05
CA PRO A 151 13.57 -5.97 -6.60
C PRO A 151 13.66 -6.07 -5.08
N LYS A 152 14.68 -6.75 -4.56
CA LYS A 152 14.88 -6.92 -3.10
C LYS A 152 15.06 -5.57 -2.38
N GLU A 153 15.64 -4.60 -3.03
CA GLU A 153 15.83 -3.24 -2.51
C GLU A 153 14.52 -2.47 -2.33
N TRP A 154 13.42 -2.97 -2.88
CA TRP A 154 12.07 -2.42 -2.68
C TRP A 154 11.26 -3.16 -1.63
N ASP A 155 11.83 -4.21 -1.05
CA ASP A 155 11.21 -4.89 0.07
C ASP A 155 11.00 -3.91 1.22
N ASN A 156 9.84 -3.96 1.80
CA ASN A 156 9.48 -3.16 2.97
C ASN A 156 8.53 -3.96 3.85
N ASP A 157 8.30 -3.43 5.03
CA ASP A 157 7.42 -4.06 6.00
C ASP A 157 6.07 -3.36 6.05
N LEU A 158 5.04 -4.11 6.41
CA LEU A 158 3.72 -3.60 6.71
C LEU A 158 3.54 -3.61 8.22
N TRP A 159 3.31 -2.45 8.81
CA TRP A 159 3.24 -2.24 10.25
C TRP A 159 1.83 -2.01 10.73
N LEU A 160 1.44 -2.73 11.77
CA LEU A 160 0.26 -2.44 12.57
C LEU A 160 0.67 -1.44 13.66
N VAL A 161 -0.02 -0.31 13.71
CA VAL A 161 0.29 0.78 14.65
C VAL A 161 -0.97 1.19 15.40
N THR A 162 -0.84 1.29 16.70
CA THR A 162 -1.88 1.83 17.61
C THR A 162 -1.23 2.80 18.59
N HIS A 163 -1.99 3.75 19.12
CA HIS A 163 -1.49 4.58 20.22
C HIS A 163 -1.56 3.78 21.54
N ARG A 164 -0.56 3.94 22.42
CA ARG A 164 -0.45 3.19 23.69
C ARG A 164 -1.69 3.32 24.56
N ASP A 165 -2.32 4.50 24.61
CA ASP A 165 -3.46 4.78 25.50
C ASP A 165 -4.71 3.97 25.12
N ILE A 166 -4.87 3.64 23.84
CA ILE A 166 -6.03 2.88 23.35
C ILE A 166 -5.69 1.45 22.94
N HIS A 167 -4.41 1.09 22.94
CA HIS A 167 -3.94 -0.24 22.52
C HIS A 167 -4.67 -1.36 23.27
N HIS A 168 -4.87 -1.21 24.56
CA HIS A 168 -5.51 -2.23 25.43
C HIS A 168 -7.04 -2.14 25.42
N SER A 169 -7.66 -1.21 24.70
CA SER A 169 -9.12 -1.13 24.65
C SER A 169 -9.71 -2.38 23.97
N PRO A 170 -10.85 -2.92 24.47
CA PRO A 170 -11.42 -4.17 23.95
C PRO A 170 -11.66 -4.16 22.43
N LYS A 171 -12.16 -3.05 21.88
CA LYS A 171 -12.43 -2.91 20.44
C LYS A 171 -11.15 -2.95 19.61
N VAL A 172 -10.07 -2.30 20.06
CA VAL A 172 -8.78 -2.28 19.35
C VAL A 172 -8.13 -3.66 19.43
N GLN A 173 -8.15 -4.30 20.60
CA GLN A 173 -7.60 -5.66 20.76
C GLN A 173 -8.36 -6.69 19.91
N ALA A 174 -9.71 -6.63 19.88
CA ALA A 174 -10.51 -7.52 19.05
C ALA A 174 -10.17 -7.36 17.55
N PHE A 175 -10.10 -6.12 17.06
CA PHE A 175 -9.77 -5.85 15.67
C PHE A 175 -8.34 -6.26 15.32
N THR A 176 -7.36 -5.89 16.13
CA THR A 176 -5.94 -6.19 15.84
C THR A 176 -5.64 -7.69 15.92
N LYS A 177 -6.32 -8.44 16.81
CA LYS A 177 -6.22 -9.89 16.88
C LYS A 177 -6.78 -10.54 15.60
N LEU A 178 -7.96 -10.11 15.16
CA LEU A 178 -8.57 -10.61 13.93
C LEU A 178 -7.71 -10.26 12.71
N LEU A 179 -7.23 -9.02 12.63
CA LEU A 179 -6.34 -8.55 11.56
C LEU A 179 -5.12 -9.47 11.41
N LYS A 180 -4.43 -9.73 12.54
CA LYS A 180 -3.27 -10.63 12.54
C LYS A 180 -3.61 -12.05 12.12
N SER A 181 -4.73 -12.60 12.59
CA SER A 181 -5.12 -13.97 12.26
C SER A 181 -5.48 -14.16 10.79
N MET A 182 -5.98 -13.11 10.12
CA MET A 182 -6.39 -13.15 8.71
C MET A 182 -5.31 -12.66 7.74
N MET A 183 -4.31 -11.93 8.22
CA MET A 183 -3.14 -11.52 7.45
C MET A 183 -1.95 -12.47 7.63
N VAL A 184 -2.18 -13.70 8.05
CA VAL A 184 -1.11 -14.71 8.21
C VAL A 184 -0.41 -14.92 6.88
N ILE A 185 0.62 -14.49 6.82
CA ILE A 185 2.01 -14.62 6.53
C ILE A 185 2.29 -15.99 5.89
N ASP A 186 2.48 -15.98 4.58
CA ASP A 186 3.43 -16.90 4.00
C ASP A 186 4.83 -16.42 4.41
N THR A 187 5.41 -17.12 5.39
CA THR A 187 6.83 -17.01 5.79
C THR A 187 7.72 -17.67 4.78
#